data_1f7c248de3933f8133d3a4b6c1baca00
#
_entry.id   1f7c248de3933f8133d3a4b6c1baca00
#
_cell.length_a   1.000
_cell.length_b   1.000
_cell.length_c   1.000
_cell.angle_alpha   90.00
_cell.angle_beta   90.00
_cell.angle_gamma   90.00
#
_symmetry.space_group_name_H-M   'P 1'
#
loop_
_entity.id
_entity.type
_entity.pdbx_description
1 polymer ?
#
loop_
_entity_poly.entity_id
_entity_poly.type
_entity_poly.pdbx_seq_one_letter_code
_entity_poly.pdbx_strand_id
1 'polypeptide(L)'
;MKKLFLFAIAVLLVCGCTDSGIDETPYGGSDNTENPGDGNDSEDEKPDIPEYSINGSVQKGQFIQGSVVTIQELNERLQPTGKSYQTQILDDMGSFELTSDIDSRYVEIIAEGFYFNEVTGNLSDAPLTLRSLSDLAMEGKSNVNLLTSLETPRIKYLVLNEGRTIPDARRTAEQEVLRSFCIPQDELPSPEGFDKMDIARPGVGNAILLAISATLQHGRTVAQLSEIVSKIATDIEVNGQIKDEALLAAVRSNGMGIKPARVTRNLERRYEELSITDYAIPPFDEYLDIDGNGVIDKLDDWFDHPFEERFELIFEPYDIEMRSFNVQVTPNFNDTWYYVGITTASYFDSYDDWRQFIQDMTPENSYSPSLYMDREILQINCIPGTEYVIYGFLDTNDFPNNIFIARVTSKPLPRNMNATVQAEWQLYDGTALETLYPDIYKGASDHRVFIFQVTPTSPETIHTWGLLHVARSTQLNLSDMQILDYLETGTLFGWKNVENGYYFLPAEMETFGF
;
A
#
# COMPACT_ATOMS: atom_id res chain seq x y z
N MET A 1 15.58 -25.27 -27.27
CA MET A 1 16.33 -26.01 -26.22
C MET A 1 16.32 -25.16 -24.97
N LYS A 2 15.38 -25.43 -24.05
CA LYS A 2 15.23 -24.72 -22.77
C LYS A 2 15.88 -25.59 -21.70
N LYS A 3 16.90 -25.09 -21.02
CA LYS A 3 17.46 -25.72 -19.83
C LYS A 3 16.74 -25.17 -18.60
N LEU A 4 15.99 -26.04 -17.95
CA LEU A 4 15.36 -25.85 -16.67
C LEU A 4 16.43 -26.12 -15.59
N PHE A 5 16.73 -25.15 -14.74
CA PHE A 5 17.52 -25.37 -13.51
C PHE A 5 16.57 -25.52 -12.33
N LEU A 6 16.52 -26.75 -11.81
CA LEU A 6 15.87 -27.07 -10.55
C LEU A 6 16.90 -26.86 -9.43
N PHE A 7 16.62 -25.97 -8.50
CA PHE A 7 17.32 -25.91 -7.22
C PHE A 7 16.53 -26.68 -6.17
N ALA A 8 17.10 -27.79 -5.73
CA ALA A 8 16.59 -28.56 -4.60
C ALA A 8 17.22 -28.00 -3.31
N ILE A 9 16.39 -27.49 -2.39
CA ILE A 9 16.78 -27.13 -1.03
C ILE A 9 16.58 -28.38 -0.18
N ALA A 10 17.66 -28.94 0.32
CA ALA A 10 17.64 -30.00 1.30
C ALA A 10 17.50 -29.42 2.71
N VAL A 11 16.37 -29.70 3.35
CA VAL A 11 16.17 -29.43 4.78
C VAL A 11 16.71 -30.61 5.56
N LEU A 12 17.77 -30.40 6.35
CA LEU A 12 18.31 -31.36 7.31
C LEU A 12 17.54 -31.21 8.64
N LEU A 13 16.63 -32.14 8.89
CA LEU A 13 16.04 -32.39 10.20
C LEU A 13 17.03 -33.29 10.97
N VAL A 14 17.62 -32.76 12.02
CA VAL A 14 18.33 -33.58 13.00
C VAL A 14 17.40 -33.83 14.18
N CYS A 15 16.82 -35.02 14.21
CA CYS A 15 16.10 -35.58 15.33
C CYS A 15 17.11 -36.36 16.20
N GLY A 16 17.36 -35.86 17.39
CA GLY A 16 18.18 -36.59 18.39
C GLY A 16 17.29 -36.96 19.58
N CYS A 17 16.70 -38.16 19.51
CA CYS A 17 16.21 -38.87 20.70
C CYS A 17 17.34 -39.71 21.27
N THR A 18 17.60 -39.59 22.58
CA THR A 18 18.17 -40.68 23.35
C THR A 18 17.37 -40.87 24.62
N ASP A 19 16.68 -41.95 24.60
CA ASP A 19 15.99 -42.60 25.69
C ASP A 19 16.96 -43.53 26.41
N SER A 20 16.77 -43.70 27.69
CA SER A 20 17.05 -44.90 28.54
C SER A 20 17.38 -44.43 29.95
N GLY A 21 16.67 -44.73 30.96
CA GLY A 21 15.95 -45.94 31.31
C GLY A 21 16.46 -46.42 32.68
N ILE A 22 15.55 -46.33 33.64
CA ILE A 22 15.31 -47.31 34.73
C ILE A 22 16.54 -47.79 35.55
N ASP A 23 16.60 -47.64 36.89
CA ASP A 23 16.01 -48.57 37.83
C ASP A 23 16.30 -48.22 39.32
N GLU A 24 15.27 -48.30 40.10
CA GLU A 24 15.11 -48.94 41.43
C GLU A 24 16.07 -48.67 42.59
N THR A 25 15.37 -48.23 43.59
CA THR A 25 15.66 -48.27 45.06
C THR A 25 15.92 -49.72 45.60
N PRO A 26 16.15 -50.00 46.89
CA PRO A 26 16.12 -49.21 48.13
C PRO A 26 17.15 -49.64 49.20
N TYR A 27 16.93 -49.16 50.42
CA TYR A 27 17.46 -49.50 51.77
C TYR A 27 18.50 -48.51 52.33
N GLY A 28 18.32 -47.83 53.40
CA GLY A 28 17.76 -48.16 54.71
C GLY A 28 18.87 -48.11 55.73
N GLY A 29 18.73 -47.28 56.77
CA GLY A 29 19.61 -47.39 57.93
C GLY A 29 19.87 -46.04 58.62
N SER A 30 19.15 -45.85 59.71
CA SER A 30 19.32 -44.86 60.78
C SER A 30 20.74 -44.88 61.39
N ASP A 31 21.24 -43.73 61.79
CA ASP A 31 21.41 -43.47 63.23
C ASP A 31 21.95 -42.05 63.51
N ASN A 32 21.42 -41.51 64.60
CA ASN A 32 21.71 -40.24 65.27
C ASN A 32 23.20 -40.04 65.62
N THR A 33 23.65 -38.77 65.52
CA THR A 33 24.31 -38.11 66.68
C THR A 33 24.34 -36.58 66.51
N GLU A 34 24.13 -35.93 67.61
CA GLU A 34 23.99 -34.49 67.85
C GLU A 34 25.29 -33.68 67.65
N ASN A 35 25.19 -32.49 66.98
CA ASN A 35 25.40 -31.10 67.42
C ASN A 35 26.80 -30.64 67.91
N PRO A 36 27.05 -29.31 68.00
CA PRO A 36 26.65 -28.14 67.21
C PRO A 36 27.90 -27.36 66.67
N GLY A 37 27.73 -26.58 65.66
CA GLY A 37 28.78 -25.68 65.16
C GLY A 37 28.16 -24.56 64.31
N ASP A 38 28.13 -23.43 64.88
CA ASP A 38 27.93 -22.09 64.33
C ASP A 38 28.52 -21.96 62.92
N GLY A 39 27.71 -21.69 61.97
CA GLY A 39 28.09 -21.42 60.60
C GLY A 39 27.06 -20.46 59.98
N ASN A 40 27.42 -19.22 59.96
CA ASN A 40 26.79 -18.12 59.30
C ASN A 40 26.55 -18.45 57.83
N ASP A 41 25.39 -19.00 57.48
CA ASP A 41 24.90 -19.03 56.12
C ASP A 41 24.56 -17.60 55.72
N SER A 42 25.55 -16.89 55.19
CA SER A 42 25.25 -15.80 54.30
C SER A 42 24.48 -16.40 53.11
N GLU A 43 23.17 -16.34 53.15
CA GLU A 43 22.41 -16.36 51.93
C GLU A 43 23.07 -15.33 51.00
N ASP A 44 23.72 -15.80 49.95
CA ASP A 44 24.07 -14.95 48.80
C ASP A 44 22.76 -14.36 48.33
N GLU A 45 22.45 -13.16 48.83
CA GLU A 45 21.39 -12.33 48.25
C GLU A 45 21.74 -12.22 46.77
N LYS A 46 21.01 -12.98 45.93
CA LYS A 46 21.00 -12.78 44.49
C LYS A 46 20.77 -11.28 44.30
N PRO A 47 21.65 -10.57 43.58
CA PRO A 47 21.41 -9.15 43.37
C PRO A 47 19.99 -9.01 42.80
N ASP A 48 19.24 -8.12 43.42
CA ASP A 48 17.87 -7.80 43.01
C ASP A 48 17.97 -7.21 41.62
N ILE A 49 17.82 -8.07 40.59
CA ILE A 49 17.84 -7.66 39.18
C ILE A 49 16.51 -6.98 38.99
N PRO A 50 16.49 -5.67 38.63
CA PRO A 50 15.24 -5.00 38.42
C PRO A 50 14.51 -5.64 37.24
N GLU A 51 13.24 -6.01 37.47
CA GLU A 51 12.36 -6.44 36.40
C GLU A 51 11.96 -5.21 35.57
N TYR A 52 12.42 -5.13 34.33
CA TYR A 52 12.04 -4.05 33.43
C TYR A 52 10.83 -4.45 32.60
N SER A 53 9.81 -3.57 32.58
CA SER A 53 8.70 -3.63 31.64
C SER A 53 8.97 -2.64 30.51
N ILE A 54 9.02 -3.14 29.29
CA ILE A 54 9.22 -2.35 28.07
C ILE A 54 7.92 -2.31 27.31
N ASN A 55 7.42 -1.12 27.03
CA ASN A 55 6.27 -0.92 26.17
C ASN A 55 6.51 0.23 25.19
N GLY A 56 5.82 0.19 24.07
CA GLY A 56 5.95 1.19 23.03
C GLY A 56 5.07 0.90 21.83
N SER A 57 5.28 1.66 20.79
CA SER A 57 4.66 1.43 19.47
C SER A 57 5.71 1.46 18.36
N VAL A 58 5.47 0.67 17.33
CA VAL A 58 6.30 0.62 16.12
C VAL A 58 5.56 1.33 15.01
N GLN A 59 6.15 2.41 14.51
CA GLN A 59 5.50 3.29 13.56
C GLN A 59 6.43 3.70 12.41
N LYS A 60 5.94 3.41 11.21
CA LYS A 60 6.34 3.99 9.94
C LYS A 60 5.11 4.61 9.25
N GLY A 61 3.97 4.28 9.04
CA GLY A 61 2.73 4.18 9.79
C GLY A 61 2.78 2.96 10.77
N GLN A 62 1.59 2.62 11.20
CA GLN A 62 1.44 1.61 12.25
C GLN A 62 1.83 0.23 11.70
N PHE A 63 2.66 -0.48 12.45
CA PHE A 63 2.92 -1.89 12.19
C PHE A 63 1.69 -2.72 12.57
N ILE A 64 1.43 -3.76 11.80
CA ILE A 64 0.26 -4.62 12.01
C ILE A 64 0.50 -5.68 13.09
N GLN A 65 -0.59 -6.13 13.70
CA GLN A 65 -0.59 -7.19 14.71
C GLN A 65 0.18 -8.43 14.24
N GLY A 66 0.94 -9.03 15.17
CA GLY A 66 1.74 -10.24 14.91
C GLY A 66 3.14 -9.98 14.33
N SER A 67 3.48 -8.72 14.00
CA SER A 67 4.85 -8.36 13.64
C SER A 67 5.82 -8.65 14.79
N VAL A 68 7.04 -9.08 14.48
CA VAL A 68 8.02 -9.52 15.49
C VAL A 68 8.77 -8.34 16.06
N VAL A 69 8.94 -8.31 17.40
CA VAL A 69 9.78 -7.35 18.10
C VAL A 69 10.86 -8.12 18.89
N THR A 70 12.12 -7.88 18.57
CA THR A 70 13.28 -8.45 19.27
C THR A 70 13.94 -7.36 20.11
N ILE A 71 14.18 -7.65 21.36
CA ILE A 71 14.86 -6.76 22.31
C ILE A 71 16.20 -7.37 22.64
N GLN A 72 17.27 -6.69 22.26
CA GLN A 72 18.64 -7.15 22.44
C GLN A 72 19.31 -6.34 23.56
N GLU A 73 19.83 -7.02 24.57
CA GLU A 73 20.60 -6.37 25.63
C GLU A 73 21.94 -5.82 25.15
N LEU A 74 22.25 -4.60 25.60
CA LEU A 74 23.51 -3.92 25.30
C LEU A 74 24.25 -3.59 26.60
N ASN A 75 25.57 -3.67 26.58
CA ASN A 75 26.42 -3.20 27.68
C ASN A 75 26.54 -1.66 27.67
N GLU A 76 27.26 -1.09 28.67
CA GLU A 76 27.53 0.36 28.81
C GLU A 76 28.25 0.99 27.61
N ARG A 77 28.78 0.19 26.69
CA ARG A 77 29.39 0.63 25.44
C ARG A 77 28.49 0.37 24.23
N LEU A 78 27.21 0.08 24.46
CA LEU A 78 26.20 -0.22 23.44
C LEU A 78 26.57 -1.43 22.55
N GLN A 79 27.36 -2.37 23.06
CA GLN A 79 27.68 -3.62 22.37
C GLN A 79 26.75 -4.73 22.86
N PRO A 80 26.31 -5.66 21.99
CA PRO A 80 25.46 -6.78 22.37
C PRO A 80 26.08 -7.64 23.48
N THR A 81 25.27 -7.98 24.49
CA THR A 81 25.69 -8.92 25.58
C THR A 81 25.52 -10.38 25.18
N GLY A 82 24.77 -10.65 24.11
CA GLY A 82 24.38 -11.97 23.65
C GLY A 82 23.02 -12.44 24.15
N LYS A 83 22.36 -11.67 25.04
CA LYS A 83 21.00 -11.94 25.47
C LYS A 83 20.00 -11.19 24.61
N SER A 84 18.88 -11.87 24.28
CA SER A 84 17.78 -11.27 23.53
C SER A 84 16.44 -11.87 23.94
N TYR A 85 15.39 -11.07 23.81
CA TYR A 85 14.01 -11.42 24.13
C TYR A 85 13.14 -11.13 22.91
N GLN A 86 12.01 -11.81 22.80
CA GLN A 86 11.07 -11.59 21.71
C GLN A 86 9.66 -11.39 22.22
N THR A 87 8.95 -10.47 21.61
CA THR A 87 7.52 -10.27 21.72
C THR A 87 6.93 -9.98 20.34
N GLN A 88 5.66 -9.69 20.29
CA GLN A 88 4.96 -9.37 19.04
C GLN A 88 4.15 -8.08 19.20
N ILE A 89 3.86 -7.46 18.08
CA ILE A 89 2.90 -6.36 18.02
C ILE A 89 1.51 -6.89 18.41
N LEU A 90 0.87 -6.22 19.35
CA LEU A 90 -0.36 -6.64 20.00
C LEU A 90 -1.63 -6.21 19.23
N ASP A 91 -1.54 -5.12 18.49
CA ASP A 91 -2.64 -4.50 17.76
C ASP A 91 -2.17 -3.81 16.46
N ASP A 92 -3.10 -3.39 15.64
CA ASP A 92 -2.81 -2.69 14.38
C ASP A 92 -2.44 -1.20 14.56
N MET A 93 -2.23 -0.74 15.80
CA MET A 93 -1.61 0.54 16.13
C MET A 93 -0.10 0.43 16.38
N GLY A 94 0.43 -0.78 16.25
CA GLY A 94 1.84 -1.06 16.42
C GLY A 94 2.27 -1.24 17.88
N SER A 95 1.34 -1.38 18.83
CA SER A 95 1.65 -1.50 20.26
C SER A 95 2.36 -2.81 20.58
N PHE A 96 3.38 -2.75 21.42
CA PHE A 96 4.06 -3.93 21.96
C PHE A 96 4.34 -3.77 23.45
N GLU A 97 4.48 -4.88 24.14
CA GLU A 97 4.85 -4.96 25.53
C GLU A 97 5.71 -6.21 25.80
N LEU A 98 6.69 -6.06 26.65
CA LEU A 98 7.49 -7.16 27.19
C LEU A 98 7.81 -6.87 28.66
N THR A 99 7.54 -7.83 29.54
CA THR A 99 8.02 -7.85 30.91
C THR A 99 9.00 -9.01 31.05
N SER A 100 10.24 -8.73 31.42
CA SER A 100 11.30 -9.73 31.56
C SER A 100 12.40 -9.25 32.48
N ASP A 101 13.13 -10.21 33.05
CA ASP A 101 14.35 -9.97 33.84
C ASP A 101 15.48 -9.55 32.88
N ILE A 102 15.60 -8.26 32.61
CA ILE A 102 16.64 -7.68 31.77
C ILE A 102 17.75 -7.15 32.65
N ASP A 103 18.96 -7.69 32.48
CA ASP A 103 20.11 -7.32 33.30
C ASP A 103 20.77 -6.00 32.89
N SER A 104 20.48 -5.54 31.67
CA SER A 104 21.11 -4.36 31.09
C SER A 104 20.20 -3.15 31.09
N ARG A 105 20.75 -2.00 31.47
CA ARG A 105 20.07 -0.71 31.36
C ARG A 105 19.74 -0.33 29.91
N TYR A 106 20.60 -0.70 28.96
CA TYR A 106 20.46 -0.32 27.56
C TYR A 106 20.02 -1.51 26.71
N VAL A 107 19.09 -1.28 25.83
CA VAL A 107 18.60 -2.28 24.88
C VAL A 107 18.47 -1.70 23.48
N GLU A 108 18.67 -2.54 22.46
CA GLU A 108 18.25 -2.27 21.09
C GLU A 108 16.94 -3.01 20.81
N ILE A 109 15.92 -2.28 20.41
CA ILE A 109 14.63 -2.82 19.99
C ILE A 109 14.63 -2.90 18.47
N ILE A 110 14.37 -4.08 17.92
CA ILE A 110 14.35 -4.36 16.49
C ILE A 110 12.96 -4.90 16.15
N ALA A 111 12.23 -4.18 15.32
CA ALA A 111 10.90 -4.58 14.88
C ALA A 111 10.91 -4.91 13.38
N GLU A 112 10.30 -6.04 13.01
CA GLU A 112 10.18 -6.48 11.62
C GLU A 112 8.73 -6.88 11.33
N GLY A 113 8.11 -6.24 10.33
CA GLY A 113 6.73 -6.53 9.98
C GLY A 113 6.18 -5.68 8.86
N PHE A 114 4.94 -6.00 8.50
CA PHE A 114 4.14 -5.17 7.59
C PHE A 114 3.62 -3.94 8.33
N TYR A 115 3.34 -2.88 7.60
CA TYR A 115 2.89 -1.62 8.17
C TYR A 115 1.84 -0.95 7.27
N PHE A 116 1.08 -0.02 7.84
CA PHE A 116 0.21 0.85 7.06
C PHE A 116 1.04 1.96 6.40
N ASN A 117 0.96 2.08 5.07
CA ASN A 117 1.66 3.11 4.31
C ASN A 117 0.77 4.35 4.24
N GLU A 118 1.08 5.37 5.03
CA GLU A 118 0.33 6.61 5.15
C GLU A 118 0.27 7.42 3.84
N VAL A 119 1.24 7.24 2.95
CA VAL A 119 1.29 7.95 1.65
C VAL A 119 0.33 7.34 0.64
N THR A 120 0.26 6.00 0.58
CA THR A 120 -0.61 5.29 -0.38
C THR A 120 -1.98 4.94 0.18
N GLY A 121 -2.13 4.89 1.51
CA GLY A 121 -3.35 4.49 2.20
C GLY A 121 -3.61 2.98 2.20
N ASN A 122 -2.59 2.16 1.93
CA ASN A 122 -2.68 0.70 1.89
C ASN A 122 -1.67 0.05 2.84
N LEU A 123 -1.85 -1.23 3.12
CA LEU A 123 -0.79 -2.01 3.78
C LEU A 123 0.41 -2.18 2.85
N SER A 124 1.60 -2.24 3.45
CA SER A 124 2.84 -2.52 2.72
C SER A 124 2.80 -3.91 2.08
N ASP A 125 3.48 -4.07 0.94
CA ASP A 125 3.57 -5.34 0.20
C ASP A 125 4.74 -6.23 0.66
N ALA A 126 5.59 -5.71 1.55
CA ALA A 126 6.72 -6.42 2.14
C ALA A 126 6.95 -5.95 3.58
N PRO A 127 7.64 -6.73 4.42
CA PRO A 127 8.03 -6.30 5.77
C PRO A 127 9.14 -5.26 5.72
N LEU A 128 9.14 -4.36 6.71
CA LEU A 128 10.18 -3.37 6.97
C LEU A 128 10.81 -3.66 8.34
N THR A 129 12.13 -3.46 8.46
CA THR A 129 12.84 -3.54 9.74
C THR A 129 13.16 -2.14 10.24
N LEU A 130 12.75 -1.84 11.48
CA LEU A 130 13.06 -0.61 12.19
C LEU A 130 13.81 -0.90 13.48
N ARG A 131 14.55 0.09 13.99
CA ARG A 131 15.39 -0.04 15.19
C ARG A 131 15.24 1.16 16.10
N SER A 132 15.42 0.93 17.39
CA SER A 132 15.51 1.98 18.41
C SER A 132 16.51 1.57 19.50
N LEU A 133 17.23 2.53 20.01
CA LEU A 133 18.07 2.37 21.21
C LEU A 133 17.30 2.93 22.41
N SER A 134 17.07 2.14 23.44
CA SER A 134 16.36 2.56 24.65
C SER A 134 17.21 2.47 25.90
N ASP A 135 17.03 3.46 26.79
CA ASP A 135 17.56 3.49 28.14
C ASP A 135 16.42 3.14 29.11
N LEU A 136 16.44 1.93 29.66
CA LEU A 136 15.38 1.40 30.52
C LEU A 136 15.30 2.09 31.90
N ALA A 137 16.28 2.90 32.26
CA ALA A 137 16.22 3.74 33.44
C ALA A 137 15.38 5.01 33.23
N MET A 138 14.99 5.31 31.99
CA MET A 138 14.12 6.43 31.66
C MET A 138 12.66 5.98 31.67
N GLU A 139 11.80 6.76 32.30
CA GLU A 139 10.37 6.48 32.33
C GLU A 139 9.71 6.71 30.95
N GLY A 140 8.62 5.98 30.70
CA GLY A 140 7.75 6.14 29.55
C GLY A 140 7.95 5.10 28.45
N LYS A 141 7.31 5.34 27.32
CA LYS A 141 7.33 4.42 26.18
C LYS A 141 8.68 4.41 25.46
N SER A 142 9.02 3.26 24.87
CA SER A 142 10.18 3.07 24.00
C SER A 142 9.70 2.80 22.57
N ASN A 143 9.31 3.86 21.86
CA ASN A 143 8.81 3.73 20.48
C ASN A 143 9.93 3.43 19.49
N VAL A 144 9.57 2.76 18.40
CA VAL A 144 10.45 2.42 17.29
C VAL A 144 9.89 3.06 16.03
N ASN A 145 10.69 3.90 15.37
CA ASN A 145 10.25 4.62 14.17
C ASN A 145 11.43 4.86 13.19
N LEU A 146 11.18 5.60 12.11
CA LEU A 146 12.23 5.90 11.13
C LEU A 146 13.34 6.75 11.72
N LEU A 147 13.03 7.74 12.55
CA LEU A 147 14.05 8.61 13.15
C LEU A 147 14.93 7.85 14.13
N THR A 148 14.35 6.98 14.96
CA THR A 148 15.14 6.11 15.84
C THR A 148 16.04 5.15 15.06
N SER A 149 15.60 4.72 13.87
CA SER A 149 16.40 3.85 13.01
C SER A 149 17.59 4.58 12.37
N LEU A 150 17.44 5.88 12.12
CA LEU A 150 18.52 6.74 11.58
C LEU A 150 19.53 7.12 12.66
N GLU A 151 19.07 7.43 13.88
CA GLU A 151 19.97 7.86 14.98
C GLU A 151 20.77 6.73 15.62
N THR A 152 20.20 5.52 15.70
CA THR A 152 20.80 4.39 16.42
C THR A 152 22.25 4.08 16.00
N PRO A 153 22.61 3.96 14.71
CA PRO A 153 23.98 3.76 14.28
C PRO A 153 24.90 4.93 14.69
N ARG A 154 24.41 6.16 14.58
CA ARG A 154 25.19 7.35 14.94
C ARG A 154 25.50 7.43 16.43
N ILE A 155 24.53 7.14 17.29
CA ILE A 155 24.74 7.08 18.74
C ILE A 155 25.83 6.05 19.06
N LYS A 156 25.74 4.84 18.50
CA LYS A 156 26.76 3.79 18.68
C LYS A 156 28.15 4.25 18.23
N TYR A 157 28.22 4.89 17.07
CA TYR A 157 29.49 5.44 16.54
C TYR A 157 30.10 6.46 17.49
N LEU A 158 29.33 7.44 17.96
CA LEU A 158 29.78 8.49 18.87
C LEU A 158 30.28 7.92 20.22
N VAL A 159 29.59 6.92 20.75
CA VAL A 159 30.01 6.27 21.99
C VAL A 159 31.27 5.44 21.80
N LEU A 160 31.33 4.62 20.74
CA LEU A 160 32.41 3.66 20.52
C LEU A 160 33.69 4.33 20.00
N ASN A 161 33.58 5.28 19.08
CA ASN A 161 34.71 5.86 18.36
C ASN A 161 35.13 7.23 18.91
N GLU A 162 34.18 8.02 19.44
CA GLU A 162 34.48 9.35 19.99
C GLU A 162 34.49 9.36 21.53
N GLY A 163 34.06 8.28 22.18
CA GLY A 163 34.07 8.17 23.65
C GLY A 163 33.07 9.08 24.33
N ARG A 164 31.99 9.47 23.64
CA ARG A 164 30.94 10.34 24.21
C ARG A 164 30.09 9.57 25.22
N THR A 165 29.50 10.28 26.14
CA THR A 165 28.44 9.71 26.99
C THR A 165 27.20 9.39 26.14
N ILE A 166 26.41 8.41 26.53
CA ILE A 166 25.21 8.01 25.79
C ILE A 166 24.21 9.17 25.66
N PRO A 167 23.91 9.96 26.72
CA PRO A 167 23.03 11.12 26.60
C PRO A 167 23.56 12.19 25.64
N ASP A 168 24.88 12.46 25.63
CA ASP A 168 25.46 13.44 24.71
C ASP A 168 25.48 12.92 23.27
N ALA A 169 25.75 11.63 23.07
CA ALA A 169 25.72 10.98 21.77
C ALA A 169 24.32 11.02 21.17
N ARG A 170 23.27 10.71 21.97
CA ARG A 170 21.88 10.78 21.53
C ARG A 170 21.49 12.19 21.11
N ARG A 171 21.70 13.20 21.95
CA ARG A 171 21.39 14.58 21.62
C ARG A 171 22.10 15.05 20.35
N THR A 172 23.36 14.66 20.18
CA THR A 172 24.11 14.99 18.97
C THR A 172 23.52 14.30 17.74
N ALA A 173 23.22 13.00 17.82
CA ALA A 173 22.65 12.24 16.72
C ALA A 173 21.26 12.76 16.29
N GLU A 174 20.39 13.11 17.25
CA GLU A 174 19.09 13.73 16.98
C GLU A 174 19.25 15.04 16.20
N GLN A 175 20.11 15.93 16.65
CA GLN A 175 20.39 17.20 15.96
C GLN A 175 20.96 16.99 14.56
N GLU A 176 21.85 16.04 14.37
CA GLU A 176 22.47 15.72 13.09
C GLU A 176 21.47 15.10 12.11
N VAL A 177 20.57 14.22 12.59
CA VAL A 177 19.47 13.67 11.79
C VAL A 177 18.53 14.79 11.35
N LEU A 178 18.03 15.61 12.27
CA LEU A 178 17.09 16.69 11.93
C LEU A 178 17.70 17.68 10.95
N ARG A 179 18.97 18.06 11.15
CA ARG A 179 19.70 18.96 10.22
C ARG A 179 19.81 18.35 8.81
N SER A 180 19.98 17.03 8.71
CA SER A 180 20.05 16.33 7.43
C SER A 180 18.75 16.40 6.63
N PHE A 181 17.62 16.66 7.30
CA PHE A 181 16.30 16.89 6.69
C PHE A 181 15.89 18.36 6.71
N CYS A 182 16.84 19.29 6.88
CA CYS A 182 16.60 20.73 6.85
C CYS A 182 15.65 21.25 7.94
N ILE A 183 15.38 20.47 8.99
CA ILE A 183 14.49 20.87 10.09
C ILE A 183 15.15 22.01 10.88
N PRO A 184 14.46 23.15 11.07
CA PRO A 184 14.96 24.27 11.86
C PRO A 184 15.21 23.86 13.30
N GLN A 185 16.41 24.15 13.83
CA GLN A 185 16.81 23.74 15.19
C GLN A 185 16.30 24.67 16.27
N ASP A 186 16.08 25.94 15.91
CA ASP A 186 15.79 27.03 16.86
C ASP A 186 14.33 27.04 17.33
N GLU A 187 13.44 26.36 16.61
CA GLU A 187 12.00 26.32 16.88
C GLU A 187 11.56 25.04 17.60
N LEU A 188 12.46 24.07 17.77
CA LEU A 188 12.12 22.84 18.46
C LEU A 188 12.04 23.06 19.97
N PRO A 189 10.88 22.83 20.61
CA PRO A 189 10.84 22.63 22.05
C PRO A 189 11.81 21.50 22.39
N SER A 190 12.46 21.56 23.53
CA SER A 190 13.42 20.55 24.01
C SER A 190 12.92 19.16 23.65
N PRO A 191 13.61 18.39 22.81
CA PRO A 191 13.05 17.18 22.25
C PRO A 191 12.83 16.14 23.33
N GLU A 192 11.65 15.55 23.33
CA GLU A 192 11.33 14.39 24.20
C GLU A 192 12.07 13.11 23.75
N GLY A 193 12.97 13.20 22.76
CA GLY A 193 13.65 12.07 22.13
C GLY A 193 12.81 11.40 21.01
N PHE A 194 13.47 10.85 20.01
CA PHE A 194 12.80 10.21 18.90
C PHE A 194 12.00 8.96 19.31
N ASP A 195 12.43 8.31 20.40
CA ASP A 195 11.75 7.15 20.99
C ASP A 195 10.48 7.50 21.79
N LYS A 196 10.11 8.79 21.88
CA LYS A 196 8.84 9.25 22.50
C LYS A 196 7.84 9.74 21.46
N MET A 197 8.25 9.88 20.19
CA MET A 197 7.39 10.41 19.13
C MET A 197 6.32 9.39 18.69
N ASP A 198 5.12 9.92 18.38
CA ASP A 198 3.93 9.14 17.98
C ASP A 198 3.12 9.93 16.94
N ILE A 199 2.99 9.40 15.73
CA ILE A 199 2.27 10.06 14.61
C ILE A 199 0.75 10.14 14.84
N ALA A 200 0.22 9.47 15.84
CA ALA A 200 -1.19 9.56 16.24
C ALA A 200 -1.45 10.61 17.33
N ARG A 201 -0.44 11.40 17.70
CA ARG A 201 -0.52 12.39 18.77
C ARG A 201 -0.07 13.77 18.29
N PRO A 202 -0.66 14.85 18.85
CA PRO A 202 -0.23 16.21 18.51
C PRO A 202 1.18 16.48 19.05
N GLY A 203 1.88 17.41 18.44
CA GLY A 203 3.18 17.88 18.88
C GLY A 203 4.18 18.06 17.73
N VAL A 204 5.10 19.00 17.90
CA VAL A 204 6.12 19.36 16.91
C VAL A 204 6.97 18.15 16.50
N GLY A 205 7.49 17.40 17.48
CA GLY A 205 8.29 16.20 17.17
C GLY A 205 7.50 15.15 16.36
N ASN A 206 6.24 14.96 16.71
CA ASN A 206 5.35 14.02 16.01
C ASN A 206 5.07 14.48 14.56
N ALA A 207 4.90 15.78 14.35
CA ALA A 207 4.77 16.39 13.01
C ALA A 207 6.04 16.16 12.17
N ILE A 208 7.20 16.39 12.72
CA ILE A 208 8.49 16.14 12.08
C ILE A 208 8.67 14.66 11.72
N LEU A 209 8.34 13.74 12.64
CA LEU A 209 8.38 12.30 12.36
C LEU A 209 7.49 11.95 11.16
N LEU A 210 6.25 12.47 11.12
CA LEU A 210 5.33 12.20 10.02
C LEU A 210 5.82 12.80 8.70
N ALA A 211 6.33 14.03 8.71
CA ALA A 211 6.88 14.69 7.52
C ALA A 211 8.05 13.90 6.92
N ILE A 212 9.04 13.53 7.74
CA ILE A 212 10.22 12.77 7.28
C ILE A 212 9.80 11.36 6.83
N SER A 213 8.87 10.73 7.57
CA SER A 213 8.31 9.42 7.21
C SER A 213 7.65 9.44 5.84
N ALA A 214 6.79 10.43 5.57
CA ALA A 214 6.12 10.59 4.28
C ALA A 214 7.14 10.88 3.17
N THR A 215 8.10 11.78 3.39
CA THR A 215 9.16 12.12 2.43
C THR A 215 9.99 10.90 2.04
N LEU A 216 10.39 10.07 2.99
CA LEU A 216 11.18 8.88 2.69
C LEU A 216 10.36 7.79 1.98
N GLN A 217 9.06 7.72 2.24
CA GLN A 217 8.16 6.74 1.61
C GLN A 217 7.71 7.13 0.22
N HIS A 218 7.50 8.41 -0.06
CA HIS A 218 6.88 8.86 -1.30
C HIS A 218 7.57 8.30 -2.54
N GLY A 219 6.77 7.71 -3.45
CA GLY A 219 7.24 7.14 -4.70
C GLY A 219 8.14 5.89 -4.57
N ARG A 220 8.25 5.27 -3.39
CA ARG A 220 9.12 4.12 -3.15
C ARG A 220 8.37 2.85 -2.76
N THR A 221 8.84 1.72 -3.28
CA THR A 221 8.52 0.40 -2.75
C THR A 221 9.17 0.20 -1.37
N VAL A 222 8.73 -0.81 -0.61
CA VAL A 222 9.35 -1.13 0.70
C VAL A 222 10.85 -1.42 0.57
N ALA A 223 11.26 -2.12 -0.49
CA ALA A 223 12.67 -2.40 -0.74
C ALA A 223 13.49 -1.13 -0.98
N GLN A 224 12.96 -0.18 -1.76
CA GLN A 224 13.59 1.12 -2.01
C GLN A 224 13.61 2.00 -0.76
N LEU A 225 12.55 1.96 0.08
CA LEU A 225 12.52 2.62 1.38
C LEU A 225 13.62 2.06 2.30
N SER A 226 13.69 0.75 2.42
CA SER A 226 14.70 0.05 3.22
C SER A 226 16.13 0.41 2.77
N GLU A 227 16.35 0.47 1.45
CA GLU A 227 17.63 0.84 0.87
C GLU A 227 18.01 2.29 1.18
N ILE A 228 17.09 3.26 0.98
CA ILE A 228 17.40 4.67 1.23
C ILE A 228 17.61 4.95 2.72
N VAL A 229 16.80 4.36 3.60
CA VAL A 229 16.98 4.47 5.07
C VAL A 229 18.35 3.93 5.48
N SER A 230 18.76 2.77 4.96
CA SER A 230 20.08 2.19 5.25
C SER A 230 21.23 3.08 4.75
N LYS A 231 21.12 3.66 3.55
CA LYS A 231 22.13 4.57 2.99
C LYS A 231 22.26 5.84 3.81
N ILE A 232 21.13 6.46 4.18
CA ILE A 232 21.10 7.67 5.02
C ILE A 232 21.71 7.37 6.40
N ALA A 233 21.29 6.26 7.04
CA ALA A 233 21.80 5.85 8.34
C ALA A 233 23.31 5.64 8.31
N THR A 234 23.86 5.01 7.26
CA THR A 234 25.30 4.78 7.08
C THR A 234 26.07 6.08 6.86
N ASP A 235 25.52 7.01 6.10
CA ASP A 235 26.17 8.30 5.84
C ASP A 235 26.19 9.18 7.11
N ILE A 236 25.07 9.22 7.83
CA ILE A 236 24.95 9.94 9.11
C ILE A 236 25.83 9.27 10.18
N GLU A 237 25.90 7.94 10.24
CA GLU A 237 26.73 7.21 11.21
C GLU A 237 28.14 7.75 11.27
N VAL A 238 28.79 7.90 10.12
CA VAL A 238 30.20 8.32 10.02
C VAL A 238 30.35 9.84 9.98
N ASN A 239 29.48 10.52 9.25
CA ASN A 239 29.66 11.92 8.91
C ASN A 239 28.82 12.90 9.76
N GLY A 240 27.80 12.42 10.50
CA GLY A 240 26.84 13.26 11.21
C GLY A 240 25.91 14.05 10.29
N GLN A 241 25.88 13.74 9.00
CA GLN A 241 25.00 14.38 8.00
C GLN A 241 24.96 13.57 6.72
N ILE A 242 23.96 13.80 5.87
CA ILE A 242 23.93 13.23 4.52
C ILE A 242 24.94 14.02 3.67
N LYS A 243 26.01 13.35 3.21
CA LYS A 243 27.04 13.93 2.32
C LYS A 243 26.92 13.50 0.88
N ASP A 244 26.30 12.34 0.62
CA ASP A 244 26.03 11.87 -0.73
C ASP A 244 25.04 12.82 -1.41
N GLU A 245 25.51 13.53 -2.44
CA GLU A 245 24.70 14.53 -3.16
C GLU A 245 23.50 13.90 -3.88
N ALA A 246 23.65 12.67 -4.41
CA ALA A 246 22.55 11.97 -5.07
C ALA A 246 21.47 11.54 -4.06
N LEU A 247 21.91 11.12 -2.87
CA LEU A 247 21.01 10.76 -1.78
C LEU A 247 20.27 12.00 -1.26
N LEU A 248 20.97 13.11 -1.09
CA LEU A 248 20.39 14.39 -0.67
C LEU A 248 19.38 14.91 -1.70
N ALA A 249 19.72 14.87 -2.99
CA ALA A 249 18.81 15.24 -4.07
C ALA A 249 17.56 14.34 -4.09
N ALA A 250 17.72 13.03 -3.86
CA ALA A 250 16.59 12.09 -3.80
C ALA A 250 15.66 12.33 -2.60
N VAL A 251 16.17 12.81 -1.46
CA VAL A 251 15.36 13.20 -0.31
C VAL A 251 14.57 14.47 -0.62
N ARG A 252 15.23 15.50 -1.16
CA ARG A 252 14.59 16.78 -1.50
C ARG A 252 13.51 16.65 -2.57
N SER A 253 13.82 15.95 -3.68
CA SER A 253 12.84 15.75 -4.76
C SER A 253 11.57 15.02 -4.30
N ASN A 254 11.65 14.24 -3.25
CA ASN A 254 10.50 13.52 -2.72
C ASN A 254 9.55 14.39 -1.89
N GLY A 255 10.07 15.40 -1.18
CA GLY A 255 9.27 16.40 -0.48
C GLY A 255 8.27 17.07 -1.42
N MET A 256 8.73 17.43 -2.62
CA MET A 256 7.92 18.09 -3.66
C MET A 256 6.69 17.31 -4.11
N GLY A 257 6.68 15.97 -3.96
CA GLY A 257 5.57 15.11 -4.39
C GLY A 257 4.56 14.79 -3.30
N ILE A 258 4.84 15.17 -2.05
CA ILE A 258 3.94 14.88 -0.92
C ILE A 258 2.65 15.69 -1.05
N LYS A 259 1.53 15.03 -0.76
CA LYS A 259 0.21 15.65 -0.65
C LYS A 259 -0.27 15.53 0.80
N PRO A 260 -0.10 16.57 1.63
CA PRO A 260 -0.40 16.51 3.05
C PRO A 260 -1.84 16.08 3.35
N ALA A 261 -2.82 16.68 2.67
CA ALA A 261 -4.22 16.33 2.84
C ALA A 261 -4.52 14.84 2.59
N ARG A 262 -3.83 14.23 1.61
CA ARG A 262 -3.97 12.80 1.31
C ARG A 262 -3.40 11.92 2.40
N VAL A 263 -2.21 12.27 2.92
CA VAL A 263 -1.59 11.52 4.01
C VAL A 263 -2.46 11.59 5.26
N THR A 264 -2.96 12.78 5.62
CA THR A 264 -3.89 12.98 6.73
C THR A 264 -5.15 12.12 6.54
N ARG A 265 -5.79 12.21 5.37
CA ARG A 265 -7.00 11.42 5.08
C ARG A 265 -6.77 9.91 5.12
N ASN A 266 -5.63 9.42 4.65
CA ASN A 266 -5.28 8.01 4.73
C ASN A 266 -5.18 7.53 6.19
N LEU A 267 -4.54 8.31 7.05
CA LEU A 267 -4.43 8.01 8.48
C LEU A 267 -5.78 8.08 9.19
N GLU A 268 -6.60 9.11 8.93
CA GLU A 268 -7.95 9.22 9.47
C GLU A 268 -8.79 8.00 9.11
N ARG A 269 -8.82 7.63 7.83
CA ARG A 269 -9.54 6.43 7.36
C ARG A 269 -9.04 5.17 8.06
N ARG A 270 -7.72 5.00 8.22
CA ARG A 270 -7.15 3.85 8.92
C ARG A 270 -7.63 3.79 10.37
N TYR A 271 -7.64 4.90 11.08
CA TYR A 271 -8.13 4.95 12.45
C TYR A 271 -9.64 4.70 12.54
N GLU A 272 -10.43 5.23 11.60
CA GLU A 272 -11.86 4.94 11.48
C GLU A 272 -12.12 3.42 11.27
N GLU A 273 -11.40 2.78 10.34
CA GLU A 273 -11.48 1.33 10.09
C GLU A 273 -11.16 0.50 11.33
N LEU A 274 -10.19 0.94 12.12
CA LEU A 274 -9.80 0.30 13.38
C LEU A 274 -10.70 0.69 14.56
N SER A 275 -11.70 1.57 14.35
CA SER A 275 -12.56 2.11 15.39
C SER A 275 -11.79 2.85 16.51
N ILE A 276 -10.66 3.46 16.17
CA ILE A 276 -9.86 4.30 17.06
C ILE A 276 -10.42 5.72 17.03
N THR A 277 -10.75 6.25 18.20
CA THR A 277 -11.30 7.60 18.35
C THR A 277 -10.38 8.57 19.09
N ASP A 278 -9.37 8.05 19.79
CA ASP A 278 -8.38 8.85 20.53
C ASP A 278 -7.10 9.01 19.71
N TYR A 279 -7.17 9.84 18.69
CA TYR A 279 -6.02 10.24 17.89
C TYR A 279 -6.09 11.72 17.53
N ALA A 280 -4.93 12.29 17.20
CA ALA A 280 -4.81 13.64 16.64
C ALA A 280 -3.58 13.65 15.71
N ILE A 281 -3.83 13.62 14.40
CA ILE A 281 -2.76 13.68 13.42
C ILE A 281 -2.10 15.06 13.50
N PRO A 282 -0.76 15.13 13.68
CA PRO A 282 -0.09 16.41 13.82
C PRO A 282 -0.03 17.15 12.46
N PRO A 283 -0.05 18.50 12.44
CA PRO A 283 0.15 19.30 11.23
C PRO A 283 1.62 19.19 10.78
N PHE A 284 1.89 18.30 9.84
CA PHE A 284 3.26 17.97 9.42
C PHE A 284 3.71 18.69 8.15
N ASP A 285 2.81 19.35 7.46
CA ASP A 285 3.03 20.15 6.25
C ASP A 285 4.04 21.27 6.47
N GLU A 286 4.08 21.87 7.67
CA GLU A 286 5.07 22.87 8.07
C GLU A 286 6.54 22.37 8.08
N TYR A 287 6.75 21.05 7.96
CA TYR A 287 8.07 20.40 8.00
C TYR A 287 8.44 19.69 6.70
N LEU A 288 7.79 20.05 5.60
CA LEU A 288 8.09 19.54 4.26
C LEU A 288 8.86 20.58 3.45
N ASP A 289 9.93 20.16 2.80
CA ASP A 289 10.62 20.93 1.76
C ASP A 289 9.85 20.73 0.44
N ILE A 290 8.79 21.52 0.24
CA ILE A 290 7.85 21.36 -0.88
C ILE A 290 8.43 21.90 -2.19
N ASP A 291 9.24 22.96 -2.13
CA ASP A 291 9.89 23.53 -3.33
C ASP A 291 11.22 22.84 -3.68
N GLY A 292 11.74 21.97 -2.81
CA GLY A 292 12.94 21.17 -3.03
C GLY A 292 14.25 21.96 -2.95
N ASN A 293 14.22 23.18 -2.37
CA ASN A 293 15.40 24.04 -2.28
C ASN A 293 16.36 23.65 -1.15
N GLY A 294 15.91 22.79 -0.23
CA GLY A 294 16.68 22.31 0.92
C GLY A 294 16.63 23.26 2.12
N VAL A 295 15.65 24.12 2.18
CA VAL A 295 15.35 25.01 3.31
C VAL A 295 13.86 24.89 3.56
N ILE A 296 13.45 24.69 4.81
CA ILE A 296 12.04 24.74 5.18
C ILE A 296 11.74 26.19 5.57
N ASP A 297 10.95 26.86 4.77
CA ASP A 297 10.60 28.26 4.96
C ASP A 297 9.15 28.58 4.52
N LYS A 298 8.79 29.85 4.40
CA LYS A 298 7.42 30.25 4.04
C LYS A 298 6.99 29.86 2.63
N LEU A 299 7.93 29.52 1.73
CA LEU A 299 7.60 29.04 0.39
C LEU A 299 7.09 27.58 0.43
N ASP A 300 7.40 26.89 1.52
CA ASP A 300 6.93 25.54 1.79
C ASP A 300 5.58 25.51 2.51
N ASP A 301 5.07 26.66 2.97
CA ASP A 301 3.77 26.70 3.64
C ASP A 301 2.67 26.33 2.63
N TRP A 302 2.15 25.12 2.78
CA TRP A 302 1.09 24.57 1.93
C TRP A 302 -0.12 25.51 1.84
N PHE A 303 -0.42 26.26 2.91
CA PHE A 303 -1.55 27.17 2.96
C PHE A 303 -1.29 28.51 2.25
N ASP A 304 -0.01 28.88 2.03
CA ASP A 304 0.36 30.07 1.26
C ASP A 304 0.37 29.84 -0.26
N HIS A 305 0.31 28.56 -0.71
CA HIS A 305 0.15 28.24 -2.12
C HIS A 305 -1.21 28.68 -2.66
N PRO A 306 -1.32 29.03 -3.95
CA PRO A 306 -2.61 29.30 -4.60
C PRO A 306 -3.61 28.17 -4.37
N PHE A 307 -4.90 28.52 -4.26
CA PHE A 307 -5.95 27.51 -4.02
C PHE A 307 -5.92 26.37 -5.03
N GLU A 308 -5.66 26.67 -6.31
CA GLU A 308 -5.58 25.71 -7.40
C GLU A 308 -4.43 24.71 -7.24
N GLU A 309 -3.34 25.11 -6.58
CA GLU A 309 -2.20 24.24 -6.26
C GLU A 309 -2.46 23.39 -5.02
N ARG A 310 -3.27 23.90 -4.08
CA ARG A 310 -3.66 23.20 -2.85
C ARG A 310 -4.83 22.24 -3.03
N PHE A 311 -5.62 22.43 -4.08
CA PHE A 311 -6.77 21.57 -4.37
C PHE A 311 -6.32 20.15 -4.71
N GLU A 312 -7.00 19.16 -4.12
CA GLU A 312 -6.77 17.73 -4.37
C GLU A 312 -8.09 16.97 -4.43
N LEU A 313 -8.16 16.01 -5.34
CA LEU A 313 -9.21 14.99 -5.40
C LEU A 313 -8.65 13.63 -5.04
N ILE A 314 -9.29 12.98 -4.09
CA ILE A 314 -8.98 11.62 -3.66
C ILE A 314 -10.02 10.68 -4.25
N PHE A 315 -9.55 9.65 -4.97
CA PHE A 315 -10.38 8.61 -5.55
C PHE A 315 -10.15 7.29 -4.81
N GLU A 316 -11.22 6.71 -4.28
CA GLU A 316 -11.19 5.45 -3.54
C GLU A 316 -12.12 4.43 -4.23
N PRO A 317 -11.61 3.61 -5.17
CA PRO A 317 -12.38 2.54 -5.77
C PRO A 317 -12.63 1.41 -4.76
N TYR A 318 -13.88 0.90 -4.72
CA TYR A 318 -14.26 -0.20 -3.84
C TYR A 318 -15.38 -1.05 -4.47
N ASP A 319 -15.72 -2.19 -3.88
CA ASP A 319 -16.69 -3.15 -4.41
C ASP A 319 -16.43 -3.48 -5.89
N ILE A 320 -15.15 -3.75 -6.20
CA ILE A 320 -14.73 -4.02 -7.56
C ILE A 320 -15.23 -5.38 -8.00
N GLU A 321 -16.16 -5.39 -8.95
CA GLU A 321 -16.76 -6.59 -9.54
C GLU A 321 -16.43 -6.70 -11.04
N MET A 322 -16.94 -7.73 -11.70
CA MET A 322 -16.70 -7.94 -13.13
C MET A 322 -17.31 -6.85 -14.00
N ARG A 323 -18.49 -6.32 -13.61
CA ARG A 323 -19.27 -5.39 -14.44
C ARG A 323 -19.57 -4.07 -13.77
N SER A 324 -19.12 -3.90 -12.55
CA SER A 324 -19.31 -2.64 -11.81
C SER A 324 -18.22 -2.47 -10.76
N PHE A 325 -17.99 -1.22 -10.41
CA PHE A 325 -17.27 -0.83 -9.21
C PHE A 325 -17.81 0.50 -8.72
N ASN A 326 -17.62 0.78 -7.45
CA ASN A 326 -17.92 2.07 -6.87
C ASN A 326 -16.64 2.90 -6.73
N VAL A 327 -16.78 4.22 -6.78
CA VAL A 327 -15.68 5.15 -6.50
C VAL A 327 -16.19 6.20 -5.54
N GLN A 328 -15.57 6.31 -4.39
CA GLN A 328 -15.74 7.48 -3.55
C GLN A 328 -14.78 8.57 -4.03
N VAL A 329 -15.31 9.74 -4.28
CA VAL A 329 -14.56 10.93 -4.67
C VAL A 329 -14.65 11.92 -3.53
N THR A 330 -13.51 12.37 -3.03
CA THR A 330 -13.45 13.29 -1.90
C THR A 330 -12.51 14.45 -2.25
N PRO A 331 -13.01 15.69 -2.38
CA PRO A 331 -12.17 16.87 -2.45
C PRO A 331 -11.61 17.19 -1.06
N ASN A 332 -10.42 17.76 -1.01
CA ASN A 332 -9.83 18.21 0.25
C ASN A 332 -10.42 19.53 0.77
N PHE A 333 -11.21 20.23 -0.03
CA PHE A 333 -11.96 21.43 0.36
C PHE A 333 -13.47 21.24 0.10
N ASN A 334 -14.29 21.64 1.06
CA ASN A 334 -15.74 21.67 0.90
C ASN A 334 -16.16 22.88 0.03
N ASP A 335 -17.41 22.86 -0.46
CA ASP A 335 -18.00 23.91 -1.29
C ASP A 335 -17.20 24.23 -2.57
N THR A 336 -16.49 23.22 -3.10
CA THR A 336 -15.64 23.37 -4.28
C THR A 336 -16.17 22.53 -5.43
N TRP A 337 -16.32 23.16 -6.59
CA TRP A 337 -16.74 22.49 -7.83
C TRP A 337 -15.55 21.83 -8.52
N TYR A 338 -15.75 20.62 -9.00
CA TYR A 338 -14.73 19.85 -9.71
C TYR A 338 -15.36 18.91 -10.74
N TYR A 339 -14.58 18.57 -11.76
CA TYR A 339 -14.94 17.59 -12.77
C TYR A 339 -14.38 16.21 -12.48
N VAL A 340 -15.18 15.18 -12.75
CA VAL A 340 -14.73 13.78 -12.73
C VAL A 340 -15.21 13.08 -13.99
N GLY A 341 -14.29 12.35 -14.62
CA GLY A 341 -14.56 11.46 -15.73
C GLY A 341 -13.91 10.11 -15.55
N ILE A 342 -14.36 9.14 -16.32
CA ILE A 342 -13.83 7.77 -16.32
C ILE A 342 -13.65 7.31 -17.73
N THR A 343 -12.50 6.72 -18.03
CA THR A 343 -12.17 6.18 -19.33
C THR A 343 -11.38 4.87 -19.19
N THR A 344 -11.19 4.13 -20.27
CA THR A 344 -10.26 2.99 -20.26
C THR A 344 -8.82 3.46 -20.19
N ALA A 345 -7.98 2.71 -19.50
CA ALA A 345 -6.54 3.03 -19.43
C ALA A 345 -5.92 3.09 -20.82
N SER A 346 -6.30 2.18 -21.74
CA SER A 346 -5.80 2.17 -23.11
C SER A 346 -6.12 3.44 -23.90
N TYR A 347 -7.29 4.06 -23.64
CA TYR A 347 -7.66 5.32 -24.27
C TYR A 347 -6.90 6.49 -23.67
N PHE A 348 -6.81 6.57 -22.35
CA PHE A 348 -6.04 7.62 -21.66
C PHE A 348 -4.55 7.57 -22.05
N ASP A 349 -3.96 6.38 -22.04
CA ASP A 349 -2.54 6.15 -22.36
C ASP A 349 -2.21 6.29 -23.85
N SER A 350 -3.21 6.49 -24.71
CA SER A 350 -3.00 6.83 -26.13
C SER A 350 -2.57 8.29 -26.36
N TYR A 351 -2.65 9.11 -25.32
CA TYR A 351 -2.22 10.51 -25.33
C TYR A 351 -0.85 10.65 -24.68
N ASP A 352 0.05 11.35 -25.31
CA ASP A 352 1.38 11.67 -24.78
C ASP A 352 1.33 12.70 -23.63
N ASP A 353 0.29 13.57 -23.63
CA ASP A 353 0.06 14.60 -22.63
C ASP A 353 -1.43 14.61 -22.20
N TRP A 354 -1.68 14.56 -20.89
CA TRP A 354 -3.01 14.64 -20.34
C TRP A 354 -3.77 15.93 -20.72
N ARG A 355 -3.06 17.01 -21.06
CA ARG A 355 -3.67 18.26 -21.51
C ARG A 355 -4.37 18.10 -22.87
N GLN A 356 -3.78 17.33 -23.76
CA GLN A 356 -4.43 16.98 -25.04
C GLN A 356 -5.64 16.09 -24.80
N PHE A 357 -5.51 15.11 -23.90
CA PHE A 357 -6.63 14.27 -23.50
C PHE A 357 -7.83 15.12 -23.00
N ILE A 358 -7.60 16.09 -22.09
CA ILE A 358 -8.68 16.96 -21.58
C ILE A 358 -9.26 17.87 -22.67
N GLN A 359 -8.45 18.38 -23.60
CA GLN A 359 -8.94 19.18 -24.73
C GLN A 359 -9.89 18.40 -25.64
N ASP A 360 -9.67 17.10 -25.80
CA ASP A 360 -10.52 16.24 -26.60
C ASP A 360 -11.79 15.76 -25.87
N MET A 361 -11.92 16.06 -24.56
CA MET A 361 -13.09 15.73 -23.75
C MET A 361 -14.22 16.75 -23.95
N THR A 362 -14.72 16.85 -25.16
CA THR A 362 -15.90 17.71 -25.46
C THR A 362 -17.21 17.10 -24.94
N PRO A 363 -18.29 17.85 -24.78
CA PRO A 363 -19.57 17.31 -24.34
C PRO A 363 -20.14 16.17 -25.19
N GLU A 364 -19.73 16.08 -26.45
CA GLU A 364 -20.12 15.03 -27.39
C GLU A 364 -19.30 13.75 -27.20
N ASN A 365 -18.20 13.80 -26.47
CA ASN A 365 -17.37 12.64 -26.17
C ASN A 365 -18.01 11.82 -25.04
N SER A 366 -18.14 10.51 -25.24
CA SER A 366 -18.72 9.59 -24.25
C SER A 366 -17.90 9.50 -22.94
N TYR A 367 -16.67 9.98 -22.95
CA TYR A 367 -15.79 10.04 -21.78
C TYR A 367 -15.71 11.43 -21.14
N SER A 368 -16.59 12.36 -21.57
CA SER A 368 -16.64 13.71 -21.03
C SER A 368 -16.90 13.70 -19.53
N PRO A 369 -16.15 14.48 -18.72
CA PRO A 369 -16.33 14.50 -17.29
C PRO A 369 -17.62 15.21 -16.88
N SER A 370 -18.17 14.81 -15.74
CA SER A 370 -19.33 15.46 -15.09
C SER A 370 -18.86 16.36 -13.95
N LEU A 371 -19.65 17.40 -13.69
CA LEU A 371 -19.39 18.39 -12.64
C LEU A 371 -20.02 17.93 -11.32
N TYR A 372 -19.25 18.00 -10.24
CA TYR A 372 -19.63 17.63 -8.89
C TYR A 372 -19.19 18.68 -7.87
N MET A 373 -19.73 18.59 -6.66
CA MET A 373 -19.37 19.42 -5.51
C MET A 373 -19.39 18.53 -4.26
N ASP A 374 -18.50 18.77 -3.33
CA ASP A 374 -18.36 17.98 -2.10
C ASP A 374 -18.02 16.49 -2.36
N ARG A 375 -18.25 15.64 -1.37
CA ARG A 375 -17.99 14.20 -1.47
C ARG A 375 -19.07 13.51 -2.28
N GLU A 376 -18.66 12.70 -3.24
CA GLU A 376 -19.55 11.93 -4.11
C GLU A 376 -19.23 10.44 -4.11
N ILE A 377 -20.26 9.62 -4.38
CA ILE A 377 -20.12 8.19 -4.61
C ILE A 377 -20.64 7.88 -6.01
N LEU A 378 -19.74 7.46 -6.87
CA LEU A 378 -20.04 7.12 -8.26
C LEU A 378 -20.15 5.60 -8.41
N GLN A 379 -21.26 5.13 -8.99
CA GLN A 379 -21.41 3.74 -9.39
C GLN A 379 -21.11 3.62 -10.89
N ILE A 380 -20.13 2.82 -11.23
CA ILE A 380 -19.59 2.67 -12.57
C ILE A 380 -19.89 1.29 -13.12
N ASN A 381 -20.51 1.26 -14.31
CA ASN A 381 -20.59 0.04 -15.09
C ASN A 381 -19.29 -0.13 -15.87
N CYS A 382 -18.73 -1.32 -15.85
CA CYS A 382 -17.42 -1.59 -16.44
C CYS A 382 -17.39 -2.89 -17.25
N ILE A 383 -16.42 -2.98 -18.15
CA ILE A 383 -16.11 -4.17 -18.95
C ILE A 383 -15.22 -5.09 -18.12
N PRO A 384 -15.50 -6.40 -18.03
CA PRO A 384 -14.70 -7.33 -17.27
C PRO A 384 -13.23 -7.38 -17.70
N GLY A 385 -12.30 -7.44 -16.72
CA GLY A 385 -10.87 -7.55 -16.97
C GLY A 385 -10.24 -6.32 -17.65
N THR A 386 -10.90 -5.16 -17.54
CA THR A 386 -10.46 -3.91 -18.16
C THR A 386 -9.93 -2.96 -17.11
N GLU A 387 -8.79 -2.33 -17.38
CA GLU A 387 -8.25 -1.27 -16.55
C GLU A 387 -8.86 0.07 -16.95
N TYR A 388 -9.31 0.83 -15.95
CA TYR A 388 -9.91 2.16 -16.07
C TYR A 388 -9.02 3.21 -15.42
N VAL A 389 -9.07 4.40 -15.97
CA VAL A 389 -8.54 5.63 -15.37
C VAL A 389 -9.72 6.48 -14.94
N ILE A 390 -9.79 6.76 -13.64
CA ILE A 390 -10.67 7.77 -13.06
C ILE A 390 -9.84 9.05 -13.04
N TYR A 391 -10.35 10.12 -13.59
CA TYR A 391 -9.64 11.39 -13.65
C TYR A 391 -10.54 12.53 -13.18
N GLY A 392 -9.92 13.57 -12.64
CA GLY A 392 -10.67 14.77 -12.25
C GLY A 392 -9.77 15.98 -12.10
N PHE A 393 -10.36 17.14 -12.08
CA PHE A 393 -9.70 18.43 -11.97
C PHE A 393 -10.64 19.48 -11.41
N LEU A 394 -10.06 20.55 -10.84
CA LEU A 394 -10.79 21.68 -10.31
C LEU A 394 -11.57 22.39 -11.43
N ASP A 395 -12.81 22.79 -11.14
CA ASP A 395 -13.56 23.71 -12.02
C ASP A 395 -13.00 25.12 -11.89
N THR A 396 -12.35 25.57 -12.93
CA THR A 396 -11.75 26.91 -13.02
C THR A 396 -12.27 27.61 -14.29
N ASN A 397 -12.18 28.94 -14.34
CA ASN A 397 -12.50 29.69 -15.55
C ASN A 397 -11.50 29.47 -16.69
N ASP A 398 -10.33 28.93 -16.36
CA ASP A 398 -9.25 28.64 -17.28
C ASP A 398 -9.07 27.13 -17.44
N PHE A 399 -8.19 26.73 -18.37
CA PHE A 399 -7.80 25.35 -18.54
C PHE A 399 -7.15 24.82 -17.24
N PRO A 400 -7.47 23.58 -16.78
CA PRO A 400 -7.00 23.09 -15.49
C PRO A 400 -5.47 23.02 -15.42
N ASN A 401 -4.92 23.47 -14.31
CA ASN A 401 -3.47 23.45 -14.06
C ASN A 401 -2.97 22.04 -13.69
N ASN A 402 -3.85 21.20 -13.15
CA ASN A 402 -3.52 19.87 -12.67
C ASN A 402 -4.66 18.89 -12.94
N ILE A 403 -4.33 17.60 -13.07
CA ILE A 403 -5.26 16.48 -13.16
C ILE A 403 -4.95 15.45 -12.08
N PHE A 404 -5.97 14.95 -11.41
CA PHE A 404 -5.89 13.88 -10.44
C PHE A 404 -6.35 12.60 -11.09
N ILE A 405 -5.63 11.50 -10.87
CA ILE A 405 -5.95 10.21 -11.48
C ILE A 405 -5.88 9.08 -10.45
N ALA A 406 -6.75 8.10 -10.63
CA ALA A 406 -6.63 6.78 -10.02
C ALA A 406 -6.86 5.70 -11.07
N ARG A 407 -6.29 4.52 -10.88
CA ARG A 407 -6.46 3.38 -11.77
C ARG A 407 -7.16 2.25 -11.02
N VAL A 408 -8.07 1.57 -11.71
CA VAL A 408 -8.79 0.43 -11.19
C VAL A 408 -8.97 -0.62 -12.27
N THR A 409 -8.76 -1.89 -11.94
CA THR A 409 -8.99 -3.00 -12.88
C THR A 409 -10.19 -3.81 -12.41
N SER A 410 -11.21 -3.95 -13.25
CA SER A 410 -12.37 -4.79 -13.00
C SER A 410 -11.99 -6.28 -12.95
N LYS A 411 -12.75 -7.08 -12.19
CA LYS A 411 -12.53 -8.54 -12.16
C LYS A 411 -12.74 -9.14 -13.55
N PRO A 412 -11.89 -10.06 -13.99
CA PRO A 412 -12.06 -10.74 -15.27
C PRO A 412 -13.26 -11.70 -15.23
N LEU A 413 -13.84 -11.99 -16.40
CA LEU A 413 -14.84 -13.06 -16.50
C LEU A 413 -14.24 -14.40 -16.08
N PRO A 414 -14.97 -15.20 -15.31
CA PRO A 414 -14.55 -16.56 -15.01
C PRO A 414 -14.56 -17.38 -16.33
N ARG A 415 -13.37 -17.81 -16.76
CA ARG A 415 -13.25 -18.64 -17.96
C ARG A 415 -13.64 -20.08 -17.63
N ASN A 416 -14.72 -20.58 -18.24
CA ASN A 416 -14.94 -22.01 -18.31
C ASN A 416 -14.09 -22.60 -19.44
N MET A 417 -12.89 -23.05 -19.14
CA MET A 417 -11.93 -23.61 -20.12
C MET A 417 -12.42 -24.88 -20.79
N ASN A 418 -13.49 -25.51 -20.30
CA ASN A 418 -14.05 -26.75 -20.80
C ASN A 418 -15.31 -26.55 -21.68
N ALA A 419 -15.82 -25.32 -21.76
CA ALA A 419 -16.98 -25.02 -22.59
C ALA A 419 -16.49 -24.61 -24.02
N THR A 420 -17.04 -25.26 -25.02
CA THR A 420 -16.85 -24.91 -26.42
C THR A 420 -18.20 -24.77 -27.12
N VAL A 421 -18.22 -23.96 -28.17
CA VAL A 421 -19.40 -23.73 -29.00
C VAL A 421 -19.03 -24.02 -30.45
N GLN A 422 -19.85 -24.80 -31.13
CA GLN A 422 -19.75 -25.01 -32.57
C GLN A 422 -20.78 -24.16 -33.28
N ALA A 423 -20.39 -23.49 -34.37
CA ALA A 423 -21.26 -22.70 -35.22
C ALA A 423 -21.25 -23.26 -36.63
N GLU A 424 -22.42 -23.61 -37.17
CA GLU A 424 -22.63 -24.01 -38.56
C GLU A 424 -23.52 -22.99 -39.23
N TRP A 425 -23.24 -22.63 -40.47
CA TRP A 425 -23.98 -21.60 -41.17
C TRP A 425 -24.17 -21.90 -42.64
N GLN A 426 -25.24 -21.33 -43.22
CA GLN A 426 -25.52 -21.41 -44.65
C GLN A 426 -26.30 -20.16 -45.12
N LEU A 427 -26.05 -19.75 -46.34
CA LEU A 427 -26.78 -18.71 -47.05
C LEU A 427 -27.88 -19.33 -47.92
N TYR A 428 -29.09 -18.79 -47.78
CA TYR A 428 -30.27 -19.22 -48.52
C TYR A 428 -30.82 -18.09 -49.40
N ASP A 429 -31.59 -18.44 -50.43
CA ASP A 429 -32.41 -17.54 -51.20
C ASP A 429 -33.65 -17.15 -50.38
N GLY A 430 -33.81 -15.87 -50.05
CA GLY A 430 -34.88 -15.37 -49.22
C GLY A 430 -36.26 -15.50 -49.88
N THR A 431 -36.34 -15.37 -51.22
CA THR A 431 -37.59 -15.56 -51.97
C THR A 431 -38.11 -17.01 -51.83
N ALA A 432 -37.22 -17.98 -51.90
CA ALA A 432 -37.55 -19.36 -51.67
C ALA A 432 -38.01 -19.64 -50.22
N LEU A 433 -37.34 -19.07 -49.23
CA LEU A 433 -37.68 -19.19 -47.84
C LEU A 433 -39.01 -18.56 -47.49
N GLU A 434 -39.28 -17.34 -47.97
CA GLU A 434 -40.54 -16.63 -47.74
C GLU A 434 -41.72 -17.39 -48.41
N THR A 435 -41.49 -18.00 -49.61
CA THR A 435 -42.50 -18.80 -50.27
C THR A 435 -42.85 -20.07 -49.49
N LEU A 436 -41.86 -20.71 -48.87
CA LEU A 436 -42.05 -21.97 -48.12
C LEU A 436 -42.52 -21.72 -46.71
N TYR A 437 -42.09 -20.62 -46.08
CA TYR A 437 -42.34 -20.30 -44.66
C TYR A 437 -42.65 -18.79 -44.49
N PRO A 438 -43.80 -18.31 -45.04
CA PRO A 438 -44.11 -16.88 -45.10
C PRO A 438 -44.29 -16.19 -43.74
N ASP A 439 -44.68 -16.93 -42.74
CA ASP A 439 -44.82 -16.37 -41.37
C ASP A 439 -43.46 -16.15 -40.66
N ILE A 440 -42.43 -16.91 -41.04
CA ILE A 440 -41.10 -16.86 -40.41
C ILE A 440 -40.19 -15.89 -41.18
N TYR A 441 -40.21 -15.93 -42.52
CA TYR A 441 -39.29 -15.19 -43.37
C TYR A 441 -39.98 -14.04 -44.14
N LYS A 442 -41.00 -13.42 -43.54
CA LYS A 442 -41.74 -12.31 -44.12
C LYS A 442 -40.80 -11.13 -44.47
N GLY A 443 -40.81 -10.75 -45.74
CA GLY A 443 -39.97 -9.65 -46.25
C GLY A 443 -38.58 -10.08 -46.66
N ALA A 444 -38.30 -11.39 -46.71
CA ALA A 444 -37.01 -11.92 -47.14
C ALA A 444 -36.89 -12.06 -48.67
N SER A 445 -38.00 -11.81 -49.45
CA SER A 445 -37.94 -11.86 -50.90
C SER A 445 -36.93 -10.84 -51.44
N ASP A 446 -36.19 -11.30 -52.47
CA ASP A 446 -35.09 -10.55 -53.12
C ASP A 446 -33.85 -10.34 -52.28
N HIS A 447 -33.78 -10.96 -51.08
CA HIS A 447 -32.62 -10.93 -50.20
C HIS A 447 -31.98 -12.31 -50.04
N ARG A 448 -30.72 -12.33 -49.59
CA ARG A 448 -30.11 -13.54 -49.07
C ARG A 448 -30.33 -13.63 -47.57
N VAL A 449 -30.63 -14.83 -47.10
CA VAL A 449 -30.83 -15.08 -45.67
C VAL A 449 -29.68 -15.94 -45.13
N PHE A 450 -28.95 -15.39 -44.17
CA PHE A 450 -27.90 -16.08 -43.47
C PHE A 450 -28.53 -16.84 -42.28
N ILE A 451 -28.48 -18.17 -42.31
CA ILE A 451 -28.95 -19.00 -41.21
C ILE A 451 -27.75 -19.67 -40.60
N PHE A 452 -27.65 -19.61 -39.26
CA PHE A 452 -26.59 -20.29 -38.55
C PHE A 452 -27.16 -20.98 -37.30
N GLN A 453 -26.52 -22.06 -36.90
CA GLN A 453 -26.82 -22.82 -35.71
C GLN A 453 -25.61 -22.76 -34.78
N VAL A 454 -25.89 -22.50 -33.50
CA VAL A 454 -24.91 -22.50 -32.44
C VAL A 454 -25.18 -23.69 -31.52
N THR A 455 -24.20 -24.57 -31.36
CA THR A 455 -24.32 -25.78 -30.54
C THR A 455 -23.24 -25.73 -29.45
N PRO A 456 -23.62 -25.52 -28.17
CA PRO A 456 -22.65 -25.55 -27.06
C PRO A 456 -22.32 -27.01 -26.69
N THR A 457 -21.18 -27.21 -26.03
CA THR A 457 -20.69 -28.51 -25.55
C THR A 457 -21.66 -29.17 -24.58
N SER A 458 -22.40 -28.37 -23.80
CA SER A 458 -23.43 -28.82 -22.86
C SER A 458 -24.74 -28.08 -23.11
N PRO A 459 -25.90 -28.78 -23.13
CA PRO A 459 -27.22 -28.14 -23.29
C PRO A 459 -27.54 -27.12 -22.20
N GLU A 460 -26.88 -27.23 -21.05
CA GLU A 460 -27.06 -26.31 -19.90
C GLU A 460 -26.17 -25.06 -19.99
N THR A 461 -25.30 -24.98 -21.01
CA THR A 461 -24.41 -23.86 -21.17
C THR A 461 -25.16 -22.67 -21.78
N ILE A 462 -25.37 -21.63 -20.98
CA ILE A 462 -25.84 -20.34 -21.47
C ILE A 462 -24.72 -19.70 -22.27
N HIS A 463 -25.01 -19.24 -23.47
CA HIS A 463 -24.04 -18.62 -24.35
C HIS A 463 -24.64 -17.39 -25.03
N THR A 464 -23.77 -16.48 -25.40
CA THR A 464 -24.09 -15.27 -26.18
C THR A 464 -23.39 -15.35 -27.53
N TRP A 465 -24.06 -14.86 -28.55
CA TRP A 465 -23.49 -14.77 -29.88
C TRP A 465 -23.81 -13.43 -30.53
N GLY A 466 -23.03 -13.06 -31.52
CA GLY A 466 -23.27 -11.89 -32.34
C GLY A 466 -22.42 -11.95 -33.61
N LEU A 467 -22.73 -11.07 -34.55
CA LEU A 467 -21.96 -10.84 -35.76
C LEU A 467 -21.27 -9.50 -35.68
N LEU A 468 -20.01 -9.46 -35.99
CA LEU A 468 -19.22 -8.26 -36.02
C LEU A 468 -18.51 -8.14 -37.37
N HIS A 469 -18.65 -6.99 -38.02
CA HIS A 469 -17.92 -6.70 -39.23
C HIS A 469 -16.42 -6.53 -38.95
N VAL A 470 -15.56 -7.32 -39.63
CA VAL A 470 -14.10 -7.35 -39.36
C VAL A 470 -13.47 -5.95 -39.44
N ALA A 471 -13.82 -5.18 -40.48
CA ALA A 471 -13.30 -3.83 -40.65
C ALA A 471 -13.75 -2.89 -39.50
N ARG A 472 -14.96 -3.08 -38.93
CA ARG A 472 -15.47 -2.28 -37.82
C ARG A 472 -14.75 -2.60 -36.52
N SER A 473 -14.48 -3.88 -36.22
CA SER A 473 -13.72 -4.27 -35.03
C SER A 473 -12.29 -3.72 -35.05
N THR A 474 -11.66 -3.73 -36.22
CA THR A 474 -10.32 -3.16 -36.43
C THR A 474 -10.35 -1.62 -36.26
N GLN A 475 -11.35 -0.94 -36.81
CA GLN A 475 -11.50 0.51 -36.67
C GLN A 475 -11.70 0.96 -35.21
N LEU A 476 -12.43 0.18 -34.44
CA LEU A 476 -12.71 0.47 -33.02
C LEU A 476 -11.58 -0.03 -32.10
N ASN A 477 -10.60 -0.75 -32.63
CA ASN A 477 -9.50 -1.35 -31.86
C ASN A 477 -9.97 -2.14 -30.63
N LEU A 478 -11.04 -2.92 -30.79
CA LEU A 478 -11.65 -3.66 -29.70
C LEU A 478 -10.82 -4.89 -29.32
N SER A 479 -10.59 -5.08 -28.02
CA SER A 479 -10.07 -6.35 -27.49
C SER A 479 -11.15 -7.43 -27.52
N ASP A 480 -10.75 -8.71 -27.48
CA ASP A 480 -11.68 -9.85 -27.39
C ASP A 480 -12.65 -9.71 -26.21
N MET A 481 -12.18 -9.17 -25.08
CA MET A 481 -13.01 -8.94 -23.88
C MET A 481 -14.06 -7.85 -24.11
N GLN A 482 -13.71 -6.79 -24.80
CA GLN A 482 -14.67 -5.73 -25.16
C GLN A 482 -15.72 -6.24 -26.16
N ILE A 483 -15.32 -7.08 -27.12
CA ILE A 483 -16.25 -7.72 -28.05
C ILE A 483 -17.23 -8.62 -27.27
N LEU A 484 -16.72 -9.42 -26.33
CA LEU A 484 -17.56 -10.30 -25.51
C LEU A 484 -18.53 -9.49 -24.65
N ASP A 485 -18.10 -8.40 -24.03
CA ASP A 485 -18.95 -7.54 -23.23
C ASP A 485 -20.06 -6.89 -24.08
N TYR A 486 -19.74 -6.40 -25.24
CA TYR A 486 -20.73 -5.83 -26.17
C TYR A 486 -21.76 -6.88 -26.64
N LEU A 487 -21.33 -8.12 -26.84
CA LEU A 487 -22.24 -9.22 -27.18
C LEU A 487 -23.19 -9.56 -26.03
N GLU A 488 -22.70 -9.61 -24.78
CA GLU A 488 -23.53 -9.91 -23.62
C GLU A 488 -24.49 -8.82 -23.26
N THR A 489 -24.09 -7.56 -23.35
CA THR A 489 -24.94 -6.40 -23.03
C THR A 489 -25.90 -6.04 -24.13
N GLY A 490 -25.74 -6.63 -25.32
CA GLY A 490 -26.54 -6.29 -26.50
C GLY A 490 -26.27 -4.88 -27.04
N THR A 491 -25.18 -4.24 -26.63
CA THR A 491 -24.84 -2.86 -27.02
C THR A 491 -24.34 -2.79 -28.45
N LEU A 492 -23.69 -3.86 -28.93
CA LEU A 492 -23.37 -4.07 -30.33
C LEU A 492 -24.55 -4.82 -30.98
N PHE A 493 -25.31 -4.17 -31.85
CA PHE A 493 -26.35 -4.76 -32.70
C PHE A 493 -27.65 -5.22 -32.03
N GLY A 494 -27.90 -4.95 -30.75
CA GLY A 494 -29.17 -5.27 -30.09
C GLY A 494 -29.49 -6.74 -29.90
N TRP A 495 -28.48 -7.59 -29.86
CA TRP A 495 -28.60 -9.06 -29.77
C TRP A 495 -28.56 -9.52 -28.31
N LYS A 496 -29.33 -10.55 -27.96
CA LYS A 496 -29.49 -11.05 -26.61
C LYS A 496 -29.00 -12.49 -26.48
N ASN A 497 -28.78 -12.91 -25.24
CA ASN A 497 -28.54 -14.31 -24.87
C ASN A 497 -29.64 -15.21 -25.38
N VAL A 498 -29.28 -16.33 -26.01
CA VAL A 498 -30.22 -17.28 -26.56
C VAL A 498 -29.73 -18.69 -26.24
N GLU A 499 -30.63 -19.51 -25.75
CA GLU A 499 -30.41 -20.96 -25.67
C GLU A 499 -30.49 -21.57 -27.07
N ASN A 500 -29.88 -22.72 -27.28
CA ASN A 500 -29.82 -23.49 -28.54
C ASN A 500 -30.89 -23.13 -29.58
N GLY A 501 -30.51 -22.67 -30.75
CA GLY A 501 -31.48 -22.28 -31.76
C GLY A 501 -30.91 -21.97 -33.13
N TYR A 502 -31.84 -21.73 -34.06
CA TYR A 502 -31.55 -21.27 -35.39
C TYR A 502 -31.85 -19.76 -35.46
N TYR A 503 -30.89 -19.02 -36.05
CA TYR A 503 -30.99 -17.58 -36.17
C TYR A 503 -30.90 -17.20 -37.64
N PHE A 504 -31.57 -16.15 -38.03
CA PHE A 504 -31.49 -15.62 -39.39
C PHE A 504 -31.33 -14.10 -39.36
N LEU A 505 -30.62 -13.62 -40.37
CA LEU A 505 -30.43 -12.20 -40.59
C LEU A 505 -30.88 -11.90 -42.02
N PRO A 506 -31.72 -10.88 -42.26
CA PRO A 506 -32.00 -10.38 -43.59
C PRO A 506 -30.70 -9.90 -44.24
N ALA A 507 -30.49 -10.18 -45.51
CA ALA A 507 -29.30 -9.77 -46.27
C ALA A 507 -29.16 -8.25 -46.42
N GLU A 508 -30.19 -7.48 -46.13
CA GLU A 508 -30.10 -6.00 -46.03
C GLU A 508 -29.03 -5.50 -45.07
N MET A 509 -28.59 -6.32 -44.11
CA MET A 509 -27.42 -5.99 -43.30
C MET A 509 -26.11 -5.92 -44.12
N GLU A 510 -26.06 -6.44 -45.36
CA GLU A 510 -24.95 -6.22 -46.28
C GLU A 510 -24.83 -4.73 -46.68
N THR A 511 -25.92 -3.96 -46.69
CA THR A 511 -25.92 -2.54 -47.05
C THR A 511 -25.38 -1.63 -45.94
N PHE A 512 -25.27 -2.10 -44.71
CA PHE A 512 -24.66 -1.39 -43.60
C PHE A 512 -23.18 -1.68 -43.42
N GLY A 513 -22.54 -2.39 -44.37
CA GLY A 513 -21.10 -2.61 -44.40
C GLY A 513 -20.64 -3.63 -43.36
N PHE A 514 -21.35 -4.75 -43.20
CA PHE A 514 -20.87 -5.93 -42.50
C PHE A 514 -19.90 -6.72 -43.34
#